data_2841c15b89c2b03a766204832ec895b0
#
_entry.id   2841c15b89c2b03a766204832ec895b0
#
_cell.length_a   1.000
_cell.length_b   1.000
_cell.length_c   1.000
_cell.angle_alpha   90.00
_cell.angle_beta   90.00
_cell.angle_gamma   90.00
#
_symmetry.space_group_name_H-M   'P 1'
#
loop_
_entity.id
_entity.type
_entity.pdbx_description
1 polymer ?
#
loop_
_entity_poly.entity_id
_entity_poly.type
_entity_poly.pdbx_seq_one_letter_code
_entity_poly.pdbx_strand_id
1 'polypeptide(L)'
;ATPPAETVVIVREAPPAPRKEVIIERERPSAAHIWIAGHWRHDGRFYVWVPGHWERPPHPKAVWIEPRWERRDTGFVFIAGIWR
;
A
#
# COMPACT_ATOMS: atom_id res chain seq x y z
N ALA A 1 -0.61 13.97 22.93
CA ALA A 1 -1.56 12.86 23.01
C ALA A 1 -0.99 11.62 22.35
N THR A 2 -1.07 10.51 23.03
CA THR A 2 -0.64 9.24 22.47
C THR A 2 -1.59 8.91 21.32
N PRO A 3 -1.07 8.63 20.11
CA PRO A 3 -1.97 8.19 19.06
C PRO A 3 -2.69 6.92 19.52
N PRO A 4 -3.95 6.75 19.14
CA PRO A 4 -4.65 5.53 19.49
C PRO A 4 -3.81 4.33 19.04
N ALA A 5 -3.70 3.35 19.89
CA ALA A 5 -3.00 2.13 19.53
C ALA A 5 -3.59 1.66 18.20
N GLU A 6 -2.72 1.51 17.20
CA GLU A 6 -3.15 0.97 15.92
C GLU A 6 -3.85 -0.36 16.18
N THR A 7 -5.08 -0.46 15.72
CA THR A 7 -5.79 -1.73 15.79
C THR A 7 -5.10 -2.68 14.84
N VAL A 8 -4.25 -3.52 15.36
CA VAL A 8 -3.57 -4.54 14.56
C VAL A 8 -4.57 -5.65 14.27
N VAL A 9 -5.07 -5.66 13.04
CA VAL A 9 -5.92 -6.75 12.59
C VAL A 9 -5.04 -7.83 12.01
N ILE A 10 -5.09 -9.01 12.62
CA ILE A 10 -4.34 -10.16 12.14
C ILE A 10 -5.25 -10.97 11.22
N VAL A 11 -4.84 -11.09 9.96
CA VAL A 11 -5.55 -11.87 8.96
C VAL A 11 -4.89 -13.24 8.86
N ARG A 12 -5.69 -14.29 9.03
CA ARG A 12 -5.16 -15.67 9.03
C ARG A 12 -4.83 -16.17 7.63
N GLU A 13 -5.57 -15.76 6.62
CA GLU A 13 -5.30 -16.13 5.24
C GLU A 13 -4.16 -15.31 4.66
N ALA A 14 -3.28 -15.99 3.92
CA ALA A 14 -2.22 -15.28 3.20
C ALA A 14 -2.81 -14.33 2.15
N PRO A 15 -2.24 -13.13 1.98
CA PRO A 15 -2.66 -12.25 0.91
C PRO A 15 -2.41 -12.89 -0.45
N PRO A 16 -3.27 -12.63 -1.44
CA PRO A 16 -3.02 -13.10 -2.81
C PRO A 16 -1.74 -12.47 -3.38
N ALA A 17 -1.21 -13.10 -4.42
CA ALA A 17 -0.08 -12.52 -5.13
C ALA A 17 -0.46 -11.15 -5.70
N PRO A 18 0.46 -10.16 -5.70
CA PRO A 18 0.19 -8.85 -6.28
C PRO A 18 -0.27 -8.97 -7.73
N ARG A 19 -1.25 -8.16 -8.11
CA ARG A 19 -1.70 -8.10 -9.49
C ARG A 19 -0.67 -7.37 -10.35
N LYS A 20 -0.49 -7.84 -11.57
CA LYS A 20 0.29 -7.10 -12.56
C LYS A 20 -0.53 -5.93 -13.05
N GLU A 21 0.04 -4.75 -12.96
CA GLU A 21 -0.59 -3.53 -13.45
C GLU A 21 0.15 -3.01 -14.66
N VAL A 22 -0.62 -2.48 -15.63
CA VAL A 22 -0.04 -1.81 -16.79
C VAL A 22 0.12 -0.34 -16.45
N ILE A 23 1.35 0.14 -16.45
CA ILE A 23 1.66 1.54 -16.22
C ILE A 23 1.62 2.26 -17.56
N ILE A 24 0.67 3.19 -17.71
CA ILE A 24 0.53 3.97 -18.94
C ILE A 24 1.24 5.31 -18.72
N GLU A 25 2.46 5.40 -19.19
CA GLU A 25 3.33 6.56 -18.96
C GLU A 25 2.73 7.87 -19.49
N ARG A 26 2.01 7.84 -20.60
CA ARG A 26 1.34 9.02 -21.15
C ARG A 26 0.23 9.57 -20.27
N GLU A 27 -0.26 8.79 -19.30
CA GLU A 27 -1.26 9.24 -18.33
C GLU A 27 -0.63 9.92 -17.11
N ARG A 28 0.68 9.98 -17.06
CA ARG A 28 1.40 10.66 -16.01
C ARG A 28 1.08 12.17 -16.05
N PRO A 29 0.49 12.73 -14.96
CA PRO A 29 0.06 14.13 -14.97
C PRO A 29 1.21 15.13 -15.12
N SER A 30 2.38 14.81 -14.57
CA SER A 30 3.58 15.65 -14.71
C SER A 30 4.85 14.83 -14.45
N ALA A 31 6.00 15.41 -14.78
CA ALA A 31 7.28 14.76 -14.46
C ALA A 31 7.53 14.59 -12.96
N ALA A 32 6.83 15.35 -12.11
CA ALA A 32 6.96 15.25 -10.67
C ALA A 32 6.14 14.10 -10.08
N HIS A 33 5.21 13.52 -10.83
CA HIS A 33 4.41 12.39 -10.36
C HIS A 33 5.16 11.08 -10.47
N ILE A 34 4.98 10.21 -9.47
CA ILE A 34 5.52 8.87 -9.49
C ILE A 34 4.38 7.85 -9.46
N TRP A 35 4.66 6.66 -9.94
CA TRP A 35 3.70 5.56 -9.87
C TRP A 35 3.71 4.94 -8.48
N ILE A 36 2.53 4.89 -7.86
CA ILE A 36 2.30 4.17 -6.61
C ILE A 36 1.65 2.85 -6.97
N ALA A 37 2.37 1.77 -6.79
CA ALA A 37 1.87 0.44 -7.11
C ALA A 37 0.63 0.10 -6.28
N GLY A 38 -0.29 -0.64 -6.89
CA GLY A 38 -1.45 -1.17 -6.19
C GLY A 38 -1.05 -2.20 -5.14
N HIS A 39 -1.98 -2.49 -4.26
CA HIS A 39 -1.75 -3.44 -3.19
C HIS A 39 -3.05 -4.08 -2.73
N TRP A 40 -2.94 -5.14 -1.96
CA TRP A 40 -4.07 -5.76 -1.30
C TRP A 40 -4.32 -5.12 0.06
N ARG A 41 -5.57 -4.75 0.33
CA ARG A 41 -6.04 -4.41 1.67
C ARG A 41 -7.04 -5.46 2.12
N HIS A 42 -7.35 -5.50 3.40
CA HIS A 42 -8.36 -6.40 3.94
C HIS A 42 -9.49 -5.58 4.59
N ASP A 43 -10.73 -5.89 4.24
CA ASP A 43 -11.90 -5.14 4.71
C ASP A 43 -12.55 -5.74 5.98
N GLY A 44 -11.95 -6.77 6.55
CA GLY A 44 -12.50 -7.55 7.68
C GLY A 44 -13.04 -8.90 7.25
N ARG A 45 -13.31 -9.09 5.96
CA ARG A 45 -13.80 -10.35 5.39
C ARG A 45 -12.98 -10.84 4.22
N PHE A 46 -12.61 -9.94 3.31
CA PHE A 46 -11.94 -10.28 2.06
C PHE A 46 -10.75 -9.39 1.81
N TYR A 47 -9.80 -9.93 1.05
CA TYR A 47 -8.78 -9.11 0.43
C TYR A 47 -9.40 -8.34 -0.73
N VAL A 48 -9.13 -7.04 -0.77
CA VAL A 48 -9.61 -6.13 -1.80
C VAL A 48 -8.41 -5.48 -2.47
N TRP A 49 -8.38 -5.52 -3.80
CA TRP A 49 -7.31 -4.88 -4.56
C TRP A 49 -7.50 -3.37 -4.60
N VAL A 50 -6.46 -2.64 -4.20
CA VAL A 50 -6.40 -1.18 -4.34
C VAL A 50 -5.54 -0.89 -5.56
N PRO A 51 -6.13 -0.33 -6.64
CA PRO A 51 -5.35 -0.04 -7.85
C PRO A 51 -4.23 0.95 -7.62
N GLY A 52 -3.14 0.78 -8.36
CA GLY A 52 -2.08 1.78 -8.38
C GLY A 52 -2.54 3.09 -9.00
N HIS A 53 -1.80 4.14 -8.74
CA HIS A 53 -2.12 5.47 -9.24
C HIS A 53 -0.88 6.35 -9.33
N TRP A 54 -1.01 7.48 -10.03
CA TRP A 54 0.01 8.50 -10.07
C TRP A 54 -0.17 9.44 -8.89
N GLU A 55 0.92 9.75 -8.19
CA GLU A 55 0.88 10.65 -7.05
C GLU A 55 2.08 11.56 -7.03
N ARG A 56 1.85 12.80 -6.62
CA ARG A 56 2.92 13.76 -6.46
C ARG A 56 3.50 13.64 -5.04
N PRO A 57 4.84 13.46 -4.91
CA PRO A 57 5.46 13.44 -3.59
C PRO A 57 5.18 14.72 -2.80
N PRO A 58 5.04 14.64 -1.46
CA PRO A 58 4.76 15.81 -0.63
C PRO A 58 5.89 16.84 -0.60
N HIS A 59 7.12 16.41 -0.92
CA HIS A 59 8.27 17.28 -1.07
C HIS A 59 9.30 16.65 -2.02
N PRO A 60 10.24 17.45 -2.60
CA PRO A 60 11.12 16.95 -3.66
C PRO A 60 11.99 15.74 -3.31
N LYS A 61 12.31 15.55 -2.05
CA LYS A 61 13.15 14.43 -1.60
C LYS A 61 12.34 13.30 -0.94
N ALA A 62 11.02 13.37 -1.03
CA ALA A 62 10.18 12.34 -0.45
C ALA A 62 10.36 11.00 -1.16
N VAL A 63 10.41 9.94 -0.38
CA VAL A 63 10.50 8.56 -0.86
C VAL A 63 9.27 7.81 -0.40
N TRP A 64 8.62 7.11 -1.32
CA TRP A 64 7.48 6.26 -1.01
C TRP A 64 7.97 4.91 -0.49
N ILE A 65 7.52 4.54 0.70
CA ILE A 65 7.75 3.21 1.26
C ILE A 65 6.46 2.42 1.06
N GLU A 66 6.52 1.39 0.24
CA GLU A 66 5.35 0.62 -0.13
C GLU A 66 4.71 -0.10 1.05
N PRO A 67 3.36 -0.21 1.07
CA PRO A 67 2.69 -1.04 2.06
C PRO A 67 3.05 -2.50 1.84
N ARG A 68 3.02 -3.27 2.92
CA ARG A 68 3.33 -4.68 2.84
C ARG A 68 2.54 -5.49 3.86
N TRP A 69 2.44 -6.77 3.61
CA TRP A 69 1.93 -7.74 4.55
C TRP A 69 3.09 -8.50 5.18
N GLU A 70 3.12 -8.57 6.50
CA GLU A 70 4.13 -9.34 7.22
C GLU A 70 3.50 -10.55 7.89
N ARG A 71 4.18 -11.69 7.80
CA ARG A 71 3.77 -12.88 8.53
C ARG A 71 4.14 -12.72 10.00
N ARG A 72 3.16 -12.95 10.85
CA ARG A 72 3.30 -13.02 12.30
C ARG A 72 2.84 -14.39 12.77
N ASP A 73 3.05 -14.72 14.05
CA ASP A 73 2.81 -16.07 14.60
C ASP A 73 1.47 -16.69 14.22
N THR A 74 0.40 -15.91 14.23
CA THR A 74 -0.97 -16.40 14.01
C THR A 74 -1.59 -15.96 12.69
N GLY A 75 -0.87 -15.24 11.87
CA GLY A 75 -1.42 -14.76 10.60
C GLY A 75 -0.58 -13.66 9.96
N PHE A 76 -1.24 -12.75 9.27
CA PHE A 76 -0.60 -11.69 8.51
C PHE A 76 -1.06 -10.32 9.01
N VAL A 77 -0.13 -9.39 9.08
CA VAL A 77 -0.37 -8.02 9.53
C VAL A 77 -0.05 -7.06 8.40
N PHE A 78 -0.95 -6.13 8.14
CA PHE A 78 -0.75 -5.09 7.13
C PHE A 78 0.03 -3.92 7.70
N ILE A 79 1.07 -3.52 7.00
CA ILE A 79 1.86 -2.35 7.33
C ILE A 79 1.64 -1.33 6.23
N ALA A 80 1.01 -0.21 6.60
CA ALA A 80 0.67 0.84 5.65
C ALA A 80 1.89 1.49 5.02
N GLY A 81 1.74 1.91 3.76
CA GLY A 81 2.76 2.69 3.08
C GLY A 81 2.86 4.10 3.66
N ILE A 82 4.04 4.66 3.60
CA ILE A 82 4.31 6.01 4.09
C ILE A 82 5.28 6.76 3.18
N TRP A 83 5.21 8.08 3.23
CA TRP A 83 6.24 8.95 2.67
C TRP A 83 7.32 9.24 3.70
N ARG A 84 8.53 9.21 3.27
CA ARG A 84 9.69 9.65 4.07
C ARG A 84 10.35 10.86 3.47
#